data_793572767254ea4540ff5e7f4dfc3dc4
#
_entry.id   793572767254ea4540ff5e7f4dfc3dc4
#
_cell.length_a   1.000
_cell.length_b   1.000
_cell.length_c   1.000
_cell.angle_alpha   90.00
_cell.angle_beta   90.00
_cell.angle_gamma   90.00
#
_symmetry.space_group_name_H-M   'P 1'
#
loop_
_entity.id
_entity.type
_entity.pdbx_description
1 polymer ?
#
loop_
_entity_poly.entity_id
_entity_poly.type
_entity_poly.pdbx_seq_one_letter_code
_entity_poly.pdbx_strand_id
1 'polypeptide(L)'
;MQEKQKKAIRWISPVLIALTALIVWRVNYEIEFMMDDEWYSTVLYADTPIRNLSDIIRAQIWHYFNWGGRSMAHALLQLILLAGEHWADILNTGMTLLLGWLACMIADRRKLPYWFAALGMILGLNANWKMSMFWEAGAANYLYMAGFLLAFLFCYLKYEEKNLPGIVIWILPLGLIAGWSNENMGPAVWLLSLLVILLRHREHKKAPVWMYLGNISCLAGTILMIAAPGNFVRSGETGEEAYSLLWRMYLRCYAEAKGVMEYLFPALLLTVFALIVCKGCLLYTSDAADDLIGV
;
A
#
# COMPACT_ATOMS: atom_id res chain seq x y z
N MET A 1 -33.01 -21.37 -18.86
CA MET A 1 -31.63 -21.15 -19.31
C MET A 1 -30.88 -20.17 -18.38
N GLN A 2 -31.48 -19.05 -17.97
CA GLN A 2 -30.85 -18.03 -17.10
C GLN A 2 -30.45 -18.54 -15.68
N GLU A 3 -31.21 -19.43 -15.08
CA GLU A 3 -30.95 -19.90 -13.71
C GLU A 3 -29.77 -20.90 -13.65
N LYS A 4 -29.65 -21.77 -14.64
CA LYS A 4 -28.47 -22.65 -14.80
C LYS A 4 -27.20 -21.87 -15.09
N GLN A 5 -27.28 -20.80 -15.89
CA GLN A 5 -26.14 -19.89 -16.11
C GLN A 5 -25.75 -19.14 -14.85
N LYS A 6 -26.71 -18.63 -14.07
CA LYS A 6 -26.40 -17.96 -12.78
C LYS A 6 -25.75 -18.93 -11.77
N LYS A 7 -26.22 -20.19 -11.72
CA LYS A 7 -25.61 -21.23 -10.88
C LYS A 7 -24.18 -21.58 -11.34
N ALA A 8 -23.94 -21.73 -12.64
CA ALA A 8 -22.61 -22.01 -13.18
C ALA A 8 -21.62 -20.88 -12.86
N ILE A 9 -22.01 -19.61 -13.08
CA ILE A 9 -21.19 -18.44 -12.78
C ILE A 9 -20.85 -18.36 -11.26
N ARG A 10 -21.78 -18.78 -10.41
CA ARG A 10 -21.58 -18.80 -8.95
C ARG A 10 -20.45 -19.75 -8.52
N TRP A 11 -20.21 -20.84 -9.23
CA TRP A 11 -19.13 -21.78 -8.94
C TRP A 11 -17.82 -21.45 -9.67
N ILE A 12 -17.91 -20.81 -10.84
CA ILE A 12 -16.73 -20.39 -11.62
C ILE A 12 -15.91 -19.34 -10.84
N SER A 13 -16.58 -18.39 -10.17
CA SER A 13 -15.89 -17.30 -9.45
C SER A 13 -14.92 -17.78 -8.36
N PRO A 14 -15.31 -18.65 -7.39
CA PRO A 14 -14.38 -19.14 -6.38
C PRO A 14 -13.27 -20.01 -6.97
N VAL A 15 -13.55 -20.78 -8.03
CA VAL A 15 -12.53 -21.58 -8.72
C VAL A 15 -11.47 -20.67 -9.37
N LEU A 16 -11.88 -19.60 -10.04
CA LEU A 16 -10.95 -18.66 -10.66
C LEU A 16 -10.11 -17.92 -9.58
N ILE A 17 -10.70 -17.54 -8.46
CA ILE A 17 -9.96 -16.93 -7.34
C ILE A 17 -8.95 -17.93 -6.78
N ALA A 18 -9.34 -19.18 -6.56
CA ALA A 18 -8.45 -20.23 -6.07
C ALA A 18 -7.30 -20.53 -7.04
N LEU A 19 -7.57 -20.58 -8.34
CA LEU A 19 -6.53 -20.73 -9.36
C LEU A 19 -5.56 -19.55 -9.37
N THR A 20 -6.07 -18.33 -9.24
CA THR A 20 -5.22 -17.14 -9.14
C THR A 20 -4.37 -17.18 -7.88
N ALA A 21 -4.96 -17.56 -6.75
CA ALA A 21 -4.22 -17.76 -5.50
C ALA A 21 -3.11 -18.79 -5.65
N LEU A 22 -3.41 -19.93 -6.31
CA LEU A 22 -2.43 -20.98 -6.56
C LEU A 22 -1.28 -20.50 -7.46
N ILE A 23 -1.59 -19.72 -8.52
CA ILE A 23 -0.57 -19.17 -9.42
C ILE A 23 0.33 -18.18 -8.64
N VAL A 24 -0.25 -17.26 -7.88
CA VAL A 24 0.51 -16.29 -7.10
C VAL A 24 1.35 -16.99 -6.03
N TRP A 25 0.76 -17.97 -5.32
CA TRP A 25 1.48 -18.79 -4.35
C TRP A 25 2.63 -19.54 -5.00
N ARG A 26 2.43 -20.13 -6.19
CA ARG A 26 3.47 -20.85 -6.91
C ARG A 26 4.65 -19.96 -7.29
N VAL A 27 4.38 -18.70 -7.62
CA VAL A 27 5.44 -17.70 -7.88
C VAL A 27 6.21 -17.38 -6.60
N ASN A 28 5.53 -17.18 -5.46
CA ASN A 28 6.20 -16.97 -4.17
C ASN A 28 7.07 -18.17 -3.79
N TYR A 29 6.54 -19.39 -3.90
CA TYR A 29 7.23 -20.62 -3.55
C TYR A 29 8.54 -20.86 -4.31
N GLU A 30 8.73 -20.26 -5.50
CA GLU A 30 9.98 -20.35 -6.26
C GLU A 30 11.04 -19.32 -5.83
N ILE A 31 10.68 -18.42 -4.93
CA ILE A 31 11.56 -17.34 -4.49
C ILE A 31 11.96 -17.64 -3.04
N GLU A 32 13.20 -18.08 -2.87
CA GLU A 32 13.81 -18.32 -1.57
C GLU A 32 14.19 -17.00 -0.89
N PHE A 33 14.43 -17.02 0.41
CA PHE A 33 14.97 -15.90 1.15
C PHE A 33 16.34 -15.52 0.59
N MET A 34 16.51 -14.21 0.32
CA MET A 34 17.72 -13.73 -0.35
C MET A 34 18.06 -12.29 0.06
N MET A 35 19.28 -11.87 -0.18
CA MET A 35 19.75 -10.51 0.01
C MET A 35 19.53 -10.03 1.46
N ASP A 36 18.76 -8.97 1.66
CA ASP A 36 18.49 -8.38 2.98
C ASP A 36 17.69 -9.32 3.90
N ASP A 37 16.99 -10.34 3.37
CA ASP A 37 16.24 -11.29 4.18
C ASP A 37 17.16 -12.06 5.14
N GLU A 38 18.36 -12.41 4.68
CA GLU A 38 19.37 -13.08 5.50
C GLU A 38 19.78 -12.18 6.69
N TRP A 39 20.07 -10.91 6.42
CA TRP A 39 20.45 -9.97 7.47
C TRP A 39 19.29 -9.71 8.44
N TYR A 40 18.06 -9.50 7.95
CA TYR A 40 16.89 -9.30 8.79
C TYR A 40 16.45 -10.57 9.54
N SER A 41 16.94 -11.75 9.17
CA SER A 41 16.74 -12.99 9.94
C SER A 41 17.57 -13.01 11.24
N THR A 42 18.44 -12.04 11.45
CA THR A 42 19.30 -11.92 12.62
C THR A 42 18.91 -10.76 13.55
N VAL A 43 19.43 -10.80 14.76
CA VAL A 43 19.44 -9.66 15.68
C VAL A 43 20.54 -8.71 15.22
N LEU A 44 20.21 -7.85 14.27
CA LEU A 44 21.02 -6.99 13.41
C LEU A 44 22.42 -6.57 13.91
N TYR A 45 22.57 -6.34 15.22
CA TYR A 45 23.85 -5.92 15.86
C TYR A 45 24.65 -7.07 16.46
N ALA A 46 24.10 -8.28 16.51
CA ALA A 46 24.70 -9.42 17.20
C ALA A 46 24.91 -10.65 16.27
N ASP A 47 24.49 -10.55 15.00
CA ASP A 47 24.55 -11.61 13.98
C ASP A 47 24.00 -12.98 14.47
N THR A 48 23.12 -12.95 15.48
CA THR A 48 22.48 -14.15 16.02
C THR A 48 21.07 -14.27 15.45
N PRO A 49 20.63 -15.49 15.11
CA PRO A 49 19.28 -15.67 14.56
C PRO A 49 18.18 -15.16 15.50
N ILE A 50 17.15 -14.53 14.93
CA ILE A 50 15.93 -14.15 15.66
C ILE A 50 15.19 -15.42 16.06
N ARG A 51 14.77 -15.50 17.32
CA ARG A 51 14.05 -16.66 17.88
C ARG A 51 12.71 -16.31 18.51
N ASN A 52 12.46 -15.04 18.81
CA ASN A 52 11.26 -14.60 19.52
C ASN A 52 10.99 -13.10 19.31
N LEU A 53 9.82 -12.65 19.76
CA LEU A 53 9.42 -11.24 19.67
C LEU A 53 10.36 -10.27 20.39
N SER A 54 10.99 -10.68 21.49
CA SER A 54 11.95 -9.83 22.21
C SER A 54 13.19 -9.53 21.37
N ASP A 55 13.63 -10.51 20.56
CA ASP A 55 14.74 -10.32 19.63
C ASP A 55 14.37 -9.29 18.55
N ILE A 56 13.16 -9.39 18.00
CA ILE A 56 12.63 -8.44 17.01
C ILE A 56 12.57 -7.03 17.61
N ILE A 57 12.02 -6.87 18.81
CA ILE A 57 11.93 -5.56 19.47
C ILE A 57 13.31 -4.96 19.64
N ARG A 58 14.29 -5.71 20.14
CA ARG A 58 15.67 -5.24 20.32
C ARG A 58 16.34 -4.88 19.01
N ALA A 59 16.17 -5.72 17.98
CA ALA A 59 16.67 -5.46 16.64
C ALA A 59 16.08 -4.18 16.05
N GLN A 60 14.76 -3.95 16.20
CA GLN A 60 14.10 -2.77 15.68
C GLN A 60 14.43 -1.49 16.45
N ILE A 61 14.66 -1.56 17.77
CA ILE A 61 15.18 -0.42 18.54
C ILE A 61 16.57 -0.04 18.02
N TRP A 62 17.47 -1.01 17.86
CA TRP A 62 18.79 -0.74 17.30
C TRP A 62 18.71 -0.18 15.88
N HIS A 63 17.88 -0.79 15.01
CA HIS A 63 17.69 -0.37 13.63
C HIS A 63 17.22 1.09 13.55
N TYR A 64 16.27 1.49 14.39
CA TYR A 64 15.73 2.85 14.44
C TYR A 64 16.80 3.90 14.74
N PHE A 65 17.72 3.60 15.63
CA PHE A 65 18.77 4.52 16.03
C PHE A 65 20.02 4.50 15.14
N ASN A 66 20.28 3.38 14.45
CA ASN A 66 21.54 3.18 13.74
C ASN A 66 21.42 3.00 12.22
N TRP A 67 20.22 2.66 11.70
CA TRP A 67 20.09 2.33 10.27
C TRP A 67 18.97 3.08 9.57
N GLY A 68 17.75 3.11 10.10
CA GLY A 68 16.66 3.81 9.45
C GLY A 68 15.30 3.73 10.12
N GLY A 69 14.38 4.58 9.68
CA GLY A 69 13.07 4.81 10.29
C GLY A 69 11.97 3.80 9.96
N ARG A 70 12.16 2.89 9.01
CA ARG A 70 11.11 1.96 8.51
C ARG A 70 10.82 0.79 9.46
N SER A 71 10.85 1.04 10.78
CA SER A 71 10.75 -0.02 11.79
C SER A 71 9.47 -0.84 11.70
N MET A 72 8.33 -0.27 11.26
CA MET A 72 7.09 -1.03 11.09
C MET A 72 7.21 -2.08 9.97
N ALA A 73 7.77 -1.69 8.83
CA ALA A 73 7.98 -2.60 7.70
C ALA A 73 8.99 -3.69 8.07
N HIS A 74 10.10 -3.32 8.71
CA HIS A 74 11.14 -4.28 9.08
C HIS A 74 10.77 -5.17 10.27
N ALA A 75 9.96 -4.68 11.22
CA ALA A 75 9.39 -5.54 12.27
C ALA A 75 8.45 -6.60 11.67
N LEU A 76 7.63 -6.21 10.69
CA LEU A 76 6.77 -7.14 9.96
C LEU A 76 7.62 -8.16 9.16
N LEU A 77 8.66 -7.70 8.46
CA LEU A 77 9.60 -8.57 7.78
C LEU A 77 10.18 -9.62 8.74
N GLN A 78 10.71 -9.19 9.88
CA GLN A 78 11.30 -10.10 10.86
C GLN A 78 10.28 -11.09 11.44
N LEU A 79 9.01 -10.71 11.57
CA LEU A 79 7.93 -11.63 11.98
C LEU A 79 7.67 -12.69 10.90
N ILE A 80 7.67 -12.29 9.62
CA ILE A 80 7.46 -13.20 8.49
C ILE A 80 8.65 -14.16 8.39
N LEU A 81 9.89 -13.67 8.46
CA LEU A 81 11.10 -14.47 8.42
C LEU A 81 11.17 -15.47 9.59
N LEU A 82 10.74 -15.05 10.79
CA LEU A 82 10.64 -15.93 11.97
C LEU A 82 9.60 -17.05 11.76
N ALA A 83 8.52 -16.77 11.04
CA ALA A 83 7.50 -17.77 10.70
C ALA A 83 8.00 -18.77 9.63
N GLY A 84 8.95 -18.38 8.79
CA GLY A 84 9.59 -19.21 7.76
C GLY A 84 8.96 -19.08 6.37
N GLU A 85 9.67 -19.58 5.36
CA GLU A 85 9.38 -19.40 3.92
C GLU A 85 7.94 -19.79 3.53
N HIS A 86 7.47 -20.95 3.98
CA HIS A 86 6.11 -21.39 3.62
C HIS A 86 5.01 -20.47 4.13
N TRP A 87 5.20 -19.84 5.30
CA TRP A 87 4.27 -18.83 5.80
C TRP A 87 4.40 -17.52 5.03
N ALA A 88 5.61 -17.12 4.66
CA ALA A 88 5.88 -15.99 3.80
C ALA A 88 5.11 -16.12 2.48
N ASP A 89 5.23 -17.26 1.79
CA ASP A 89 4.51 -17.57 0.54
C ASP A 89 2.99 -17.37 0.64
N ILE A 90 2.41 -17.90 1.72
CA ILE A 90 0.98 -17.83 1.98
C ILE A 90 0.55 -16.38 2.26
N LEU A 91 1.32 -15.68 3.11
CA LEU A 91 1.01 -14.32 3.51
C LEU A 91 1.15 -13.34 2.34
N ASN A 92 2.22 -13.42 1.55
CA ASN A 92 2.42 -12.62 0.35
C ASN A 92 1.31 -12.85 -0.68
N THR A 93 0.94 -14.11 -0.89
CA THR A 93 -0.20 -14.46 -1.74
C THR A 93 -1.47 -13.80 -1.24
N GLY A 94 -1.79 -13.97 0.04
CA GLY A 94 -2.97 -13.37 0.65
C GLY A 94 -2.99 -11.84 0.54
N MET A 95 -1.86 -11.18 0.79
CA MET A 95 -1.75 -9.73 0.70
C MET A 95 -1.88 -9.23 -0.75
N THR A 96 -1.30 -9.93 -1.73
CA THR A 96 -1.46 -9.60 -3.16
C THR A 96 -2.94 -9.63 -3.58
N LEU A 97 -3.67 -10.69 -3.19
CA LEU A 97 -5.09 -10.81 -3.49
C LEU A 97 -5.93 -9.76 -2.77
N LEU A 98 -5.58 -9.48 -1.50
CA LEU A 98 -6.23 -8.45 -0.68
C LEU A 98 -6.04 -7.05 -1.29
N LEU A 99 -4.87 -6.75 -1.84
CA LEU A 99 -4.60 -5.46 -2.48
C LEU A 99 -5.57 -5.21 -3.65
N GLY A 100 -5.74 -6.20 -4.53
CA GLY A 100 -6.70 -6.15 -5.62
C GLY A 100 -8.15 -5.99 -5.12
N TRP A 101 -8.50 -6.67 -4.02
CA TRP A 101 -9.82 -6.54 -3.40
C TRP A 101 -10.04 -5.15 -2.79
N LEU A 102 -9.06 -4.60 -2.06
CA LEU A 102 -9.13 -3.25 -1.48
C LEU A 102 -9.29 -2.19 -2.58
N ALA A 103 -8.53 -2.30 -3.68
CA ALA A 103 -8.67 -1.41 -4.83
C ALA A 103 -10.09 -1.44 -5.40
N CYS A 104 -10.68 -2.62 -5.56
CA CYS A 104 -12.06 -2.78 -6.01
C CYS A 104 -13.09 -2.21 -5.02
N MET A 105 -12.85 -2.36 -3.72
CA MET A 105 -13.73 -1.82 -2.67
C MET A 105 -13.69 -0.29 -2.63
N ILE A 106 -12.52 0.31 -2.82
CA ILE A 106 -12.36 1.77 -2.92
C ILE A 106 -13.05 2.31 -4.18
N ALA A 107 -12.88 1.62 -5.32
CA ALA A 107 -13.50 1.98 -6.59
C ALA A 107 -15.01 1.63 -6.69
N ASP A 108 -15.58 1.00 -5.67
CA ASP A 108 -16.96 0.46 -5.65
C ASP A 108 -17.29 -0.46 -6.84
N ARG A 109 -16.33 -1.29 -7.22
CA ARG A 109 -16.42 -2.24 -8.33
C ARG A 109 -16.20 -3.68 -7.83
N ARG A 110 -17.28 -4.36 -7.39
CA ARG A 110 -17.22 -5.66 -6.67
C ARG A 110 -17.35 -6.90 -7.56
N LYS A 111 -17.37 -6.74 -8.89
CA LYS A 111 -17.47 -7.89 -9.81
C LYS A 111 -16.07 -8.44 -10.08
N LEU A 112 -15.98 -9.75 -10.23
CA LEU A 112 -14.73 -10.48 -10.48
C LEU A 112 -13.88 -9.92 -11.64
N PRO A 113 -14.42 -9.49 -12.78
CA PRO A 113 -13.61 -8.90 -13.85
C PRO A 113 -12.85 -7.64 -13.42
N TYR A 114 -13.42 -6.82 -12.54
CA TYR A 114 -12.73 -5.64 -12.01
C TYR A 114 -11.58 -6.01 -11.06
N TRP A 115 -11.75 -7.08 -10.29
CA TRP A 115 -10.70 -7.61 -9.44
C TRP A 115 -9.50 -8.12 -10.26
N PHE A 116 -9.75 -8.86 -11.35
CA PHE A 116 -8.70 -9.26 -12.27
C PHE A 116 -8.04 -8.06 -12.96
N ALA A 117 -8.82 -7.05 -13.36
CA ALA A 117 -8.27 -5.82 -13.91
C ALA A 117 -7.38 -5.09 -12.89
N ALA A 118 -7.81 -5.00 -11.63
CA ALA A 118 -7.01 -4.40 -10.56
C ALA A 118 -5.71 -5.15 -10.34
N LEU A 119 -5.75 -6.49 -10.22
CA LEU A 119 -4.53 -7.31 -10.10
C LEU A 119 -3.62 -7.19 -11.33
N GLY A 120 -4.21 -7.21 -12.52
CA GLY A 120 -3.46 -7.02 -13.78
C GLY A 120 -2.77 -5.66 -13.84
N MET A 121 -3.42 -4.59 -13.36
CA MET A 121 -2.82 -3.27 -13.27
C MET A 121 -1.72 -3.21 -12.19
N ILE A 122 -1.96 -3.79 -11.01
CA ILE A 122 -0.96 -3.83 -9.92
C ILE A 122 0.31 -4.55 -10.38
N LEU A 123 0.19 -5.67 -11.07
CA LEU A 123 1.33 -6.44 -11.58
C LEU A 123 1.93 -5.84 -12.86
N GLY A 124 1.09 -5.43 -13.80
CA GLY A 124 1.53 -5.00 -15.12
C GLY A 124 2.06 -3.57 -15.19
N LEU A 125 1.60 -2.67 -14.31
CA LEU A 125 2.06 -1.28 -14.23
C LEU A 125 3.16 -1.06 -13.18
N ASN A 126 3.44 -2.05 -12.35
CA ASN A 126 4.54 -2.02 -11.39
C ASN A 126 5.81 -2.52 -12.09
N ALA A 127 6.67 -1.61 -12.53
CA ALA A 127 7.92 -1.95 -13.23
C ALA A 127 8.85 -2.86 -12.41
N ASN A 128 8.75 -2.80 -11.09
CA ASN A 128 9.58 -3.59 -10.18
C ASN A 128 8.77 -4.58 -9.33
N TRP A 129 7.71 -5.16 -9.91
CA TRP A 129 6.77 -6.04 -9.20
C TRP A 129 7.44 -7.24 -8.52
N LYS A 130 8.51 -7.79 -9.11
CA LYS A 130 9.26 -8.91 -8.52
C LYS A 130 9.86 -8.52 -7.17
N MET A 131 10.58 -7.42 -7.12
CA MET A 131 11.28 -6.97 -5.92
C MET A 131 10.35 -6.29 -4.90
N SER A 132 9.22 -5.73 -5.32
CA SER A 132 8.31 -5.05 -4.41
C SER A 132 7.18 -5.94 -3.86
N MET A 133 6.96 -7.13 -4.45
CA MET A 133 5.82 -7.97 -4.10
C MET A 133 6.21 -9.42 -3.73
N PHE A 134 7.36 -9.91 -4.21
CA PHE A 134 7.75 -11.33 -4.07
C PHE A 134 9.06 -11.54 -3.32
N TRP A 135 9.99 -10.59 -3.34
CA TRP A 135 11.13 -10.58 -2.43
C TRP A 135 10.67 -10.12 -1.05
N GLU A 136 11.00 -10.84 0.03
CA GLU A 136 10.39 -10.65 1.35
C GLU A 136 10.64 -9.25 1.93
N ALA A 137 11.88 -8.78 1.92
CA ALA A 137 12.19 -7.42 2.37
C ALA A 137 11.48 -6.36 1.54
N GLY A 138 11.35 -6.58 0.23
CA GLY A 138 10.59 -5.72 -0.66
C GLY A 138 9.08 -5.82 -0.41
N ALA A 139 8.54 -7.02 -0.24
CA ALA A 139 7.13 -7.22 0.05
C ALA A 139 6.73 -6.53 1.36
N ALA A 140 7.54 -6.67 2.42
CA ALA A 140 7.30 -5.99 3.69
C ALA A 140 7.29 -4.47 3.54
N ASN A 141 8.22 -3.89 2.77
CA ASN A 141 8.34 -2.46 2.58
C ASN A 141 7.29 -1.86 1.63
N TYR A 142 6.78 -2.63 0.66
CA TYR A 142 5.90 -2.10 -0.41
C TYR A 142 4.54 -2.78 -0.45
N LEU A 143 4.45 -4.12 -0.59
CA LEU A 143 3.19 -4.84 -0.72
C LEU A 143 2.33 -4.71 0.55
N TYR A 144 2.90 -5.03 1.71
CA TYR A 144 2.16 -4.98 2.98
C TYR A 144 1.84 -3.55 3.38
N MET A 145 2.80 -2.64 3.23
CA MET A 145 2.56 -1.23 3.54
C MET A 145 1.47 -0.65 2.64
N ALA A 146 1.46 -0.95 1.34
CA ALA A 146 0.37 -0.55 0.44
C ALA A 146 -1.00 -1.11 0.89
N GLY A 147 -1.03 -2.36 1.38
CA GLY A 147 -2.24 -2.95 1.95
C GLY A 147 -2.77 -2.16 3.15
N PHE A 148 -1.92 -1.84 4.12
CA PHE A 148 -2.31 -1.02 5.29
C PHE A 148 -2.74 0.39 4.90
N LEU A 149 -2.03 1.02 3.96
CA LEU A 149 -2.36 2.33 3.43
C LEU A 149 -3.74 2.36 2.75
N LEU A 150 -4.01 1.39 1.88
CA LEU A 150 -5.31 1.29 1.21
C LEU A 150 -6.43 0.97 2.21
N ALA A 151 -6.18 0.14 3.22
CA ALA A 151 -7.15 -0.14 4.28
C ALA A 151 -7.46 1.12 5.10
N PHE A 152 -6.45 1.93 5.43
CA PHE A 152 -6.62 3.21 6.10
C PHE A 152 -7.44 4.19 5.24
N LEU A 153 -7.07 4.38 3.98
CA LEU A 153 -7.80 5.25 3.05
C LEU A 153 -9.22 4.75 2.78
N PHE A 154 -9.43 3.44 2.69
CA PHE A 154 -10.77 2.85 2.55
C PHE A 154 -11.71 3.33 3.66
N CYS A 155 -11.22 3.40 4.90
CA CYS A 155 -12.00 3.91 6.02
C CYS A 155 -12.48 5.35 5.79
N TYR A 156 -11.61 6.22 5.30
CA TYR A 156 -11.95 7.63 5.03
C TYR A 156 -12.89 7.80 3.83
N LEU A 157 -12.62 7.06 2.74
CA LEU A 157 -13.34 7.21 1.47
C LEU A 157 -14.73 6.57 1.48
N LYS A 158 -14.93 5.52 2.31
CA LYS A 158 -16.16 4.71 2.31
C LYS A 158 -16.99 4.82 3.58
N TYR A 159 -16.68 5.76 4.47
CA TYR A 159 -17.38 5.93 5.74
C TYR A 159 -18.90 6.10 5.58
N GLU A 160 -19.34 6.99 4.70
CA GLU A 160 -20.77 7.29 4.52
C GLU A 160 -21.56 6.13 3.91
N GLU A 161 -20.90 5.34 3.04
CA GLU A 161 -21.53 4.23 2.36
C GLU A 161 -21.70 3.00 3.25
N LYS A 162 -20.85 2.82 4.24
CA LYS A 162 -20.71 1.52 4.90
C LYS A 162 -21.07 1.50 6.37
N ASN A 163 -21.23 2.64 7.01
CA ASN A 163 -21.44 2.74 8.46
C ASN A 163 -20.54 1.75 9.22
N LEU A 164 -19.30 2.11 9.50
CA LEU A 164 -18.25 1.23 10.05
C LEU A 164 -18.11 1.42 11.57
N PRO A 165 -18.98 0.82 12.41
CA PRO A 165 -19.03 1.11 13.85
C PRO A 165 -17.75 0.69 14.59
N GLY A 166 -17.05 -0.35 14.14
CA GLY A 166 -15.80 -0.84 14.74
C GLY A 166 -14.54 -0.07 14.33
N ILE A 167 -14.66 0.91 13.45
CA ILE A 167 -13.50 1.62 12.86
C ILE A 167 -12.66 2.35 13.91
N VAL A 168 -13.32 2.87 14.97
CA VAL A 168 -12.66 3.67 16.01
C VAL A 168 -11.55 2.89 16.73
N ILE A 169 -11.74 1.57 16.89
CA ILE A 169 -10.74 0.70 17.53
C ILE A 169 -9.50 0.54 16.67
N TRP A 170 -9.68 0.39 15.36
CA TRP A 170 -8.59 0.05 14.44
C TRP A 170 -7.94 1.25 13.78
N ILE A 171 -8.60 2.41 13.78
CA ILE A 171 -8.09 3.58 13.05
C ILE A 171 -6.78 4.14 13.59
N LEU A 172 -6.57 4.06 14.92
CA LEU A 172 -5.33 4.51 15.55
C LEU A 172 -4.13 3.64 15.15
N PRO A 173 -4.14 2.31 15.40
CA PRO A 173 -3.03 1.45 14.98
C PRO A 173 -2.85 1.46 13.47
N LEU A 174 -3.92 1.47 12.69
CA LEU A 174 -3.85 1.49 11.24
C LEU A 174 -3.27 2.81 10.72
N GLY A 175 -3.64 3.95 11.30
CA GLY A 175 -3.06 5.25 10.98
C GLY A 175 -1.58 5.31 11.33
N LEU A 176 -1.18 4.80 12.50
CA LEU A 176 0.21 4.76 12.93
C LEU A 176 1.07 3.93 11.94
N ILE A 177 0.61 2.73 11.58
CA ILE A 177 1.31 1.86 10.62
C ILE A 177 1.38 2.53 9.25
N ALA A 178 0.27 3.12 8.78
CA ALA A 178 0.22 3.81 7.49
C ALA A 178 1.22 4.97 7.44
N GLY A 179 1.29 5.79 8.48
CA GLY A 179 2.25 6.89 8.57
C GLY A 179 3.70 6.43 8.73
N TRP A 180 3.91 5.34 9.46
CA TRP A 180 5.25 4.78 9.73
C TRP A 180 5.69 3.74 8.67
N SER A 181 5.16 3.83 7.45
CA SER A 181 5.44 2.90 6.37
C SER A 181 6.79 3.17 5.68
N ASN A 182 6.87 4.24 4.93
CA ASN A 182 8.10 4.70 4.28
C ASN A 182 8.04 6.20 3.98
N GLU A 183 9.16 6.76 3.53
CA GLU A 183 9.41 8.19 3.38
C GLU A 183 8.46 8.87 2.38
N ASN A 184 7.98 8.15 1.37
CA ASN A 184 7.13 8.71 0.32
C ASN A 184 5.64 8.47 0.61
N MET A 185 5.29 7.26 1.03
CA MET A 185 3.88 6.86 1.17
C MET A 185 3.25 7.39 2.45
N GLY A 186 3.95 7.39 3.57
CA GLY A 186 3.44 7.87 4.85
C GLY A 186 2.96 9.32 4.80
N PRO A 187 3.80 10.29 4.38
CA PRO A 187 3.38 11.67 4.21
C PRO A 187 2.24 11.86 3.20
N ALA A 188 2.27 11.12 2.08
CA ALA A 188 1.25 11.21 1.05
C ALA A 188 -0.13 10.78 1.58
N VAL A 189 -0.19 9.69 2.34
CA VAL A 189 -1.45 9.19 2.91
C VAL A 189 -1.96 10.08 4.04
N TRP A 190 -1.07 10.64 4.86
CA TRP A 190 -1.44 11.66 5.83
C TRP A 190 -2.10 12.86 5.15
N LEU A 191 -1.49 13.42 4.09
CA LEU A 191 -2.06 14.52 3.33
C LEU A 191 -3.39 14.15 2.66
N LEU A 192 -3.52 12.95 2.09
CA LEU A 192 -4.78 12.48 1.50
C LEU A 192 -5.89 12.37 2.55
N SER A 193 -5.61 11.84 3.72
CA SER A 193 -6.61 11.75 4.79
C SER A 193 -7.02 13.13 5.30
N LEU A 194 -6.08 14.09 5.41
CA LEU A 194 -6.37 15.48 5.71
C LEU A 194 -7.24 16.13 4.62
N LEU A 195 -6.91 15.89 3.36
CA LEU A 195 -7.70 16.40 2.22
C LEU A 195 -9.15 15.91 2.29
N VAL A 196 -9.38 14.65 2.62
CA VAL A 196 -10.76 14.12 2.79
C VAL A 196 -11.50 14.87 3.90
N ILE A 197 -10.85 15.13 5.05
CA ILE A 197 -11.44 15.92 6.14
C ILE A 197 -11.80 17.35 5.64
N LEU A 198 -10.88 18.01 4.94
CA LEU A 198 -11.09 19.36 4.42
C LEU A 198 -12.21 19.43 3.37
N LEU A 199 -12.28 18.46 2.46
CA LEU A 199 -13.36 18.37 1.47
C LEU A 199 -14.72 18.17 2.13
N ARG A 200 -14.82 17.37 3.18
CA ARG A 200 -16.06 17.22 3.98
C ARG A 200 -16.48 18.55 4.59
N HIS A 201 -15.57 19.31 5.18
CA HIS A 201 -15.88 20.65 5.70
C HIS A 201 -16.34 21.61 4.62
N ARG A 202 -15.69 21.58 3.44
CA ARG A 202 -16.11 22.40 2.29
C ARG A 202 -17.54 22.05 1.83
N GLU A 203 -17.94 20.78 1.94
CA GLU A 203 -19.30 20.32 1.63
C GLU A 203 -20.29 20.52 2.79
N HIS A 204 -19.91 21.29 3.82
CA HIS A 204 -20.71 21.50 5.05
C HIS A 204 -21.07 20.22 5.81
N LYS A 205 -20.35 19.13 5.58
CA LYS A 205 -20.48 17.87 6.31
C LYS A 205 -19.55 17.82 7.52
N LYS A 206 -20.04 17.32 8.65
CA LYS A 206 -19.21 17.14 9.84
C LYS A 206 -18.28 15.93 9.65
N ALA A 207 -16.99 16.09 9.89
CA ALA A 207 -16.07 14.99 10.01
C ALA A 207 -16.19 14.38 11.43
N PRO A 208 -16.39 13.08 11.58
CA PRO A 208 -16.44 12.44 12.90
C PRO A 208 -15.05 12.47 13.57
N VAL A 209 -15.05 12.43 14.91
CA VAL A 209 -13.82 12.54 15.72
C VAL A 209 -12.76 11.51 15.34
N TRP A 210 -13.14 10.30 14.99
CA TRP A 210 -12.19 9.26 14.60
C TRP A 210 -11.35 9.62 13.37
N MET A 211 -11.87 10.44 12.43
CA MET A 211 -11.07 10.91 11.27
C MET A 211 -9.90 11.78 11.72
N TYR A 212 -10.12 12.69 12.68
CA TYR A 212 -9.04 13.50 13.24
C TYR A 212 -8.04 12.65 14.00
N LEU A 213 -8.52 11.72 14.83
CA LEU A 213 -7.66 10.79 15.57
C LEU A 213 -6.81 9.93 14.63
N GLY A 214 -7.39 9.38 13.57
CA GLY A 214 -6.66 8.62 12.56
C GLY A 214 -5.63 9.45 11.81
N ASN A 215 -5.99 10.70 11.41
CA ASN A 215 -5.05 11.62 10.76
C ASN A 215 -3.88 11.99 11.68
N ILE A 216 -4.14 12.30 12.97
CA ILE A 216 -3.10 12.59 13.95
C ILE A 216 -2.21 11.37 14.18
N SER A 217 -2.78 10.17 14.27
CA SER A 217 -2.02 8.93 14.42
C SER A 217 -1.12 8.67 13.18
N CYS A 218 -1.63 8.92 11.98
CA CYS A 218 -0.86 8.82 10.75
C CYS A 218 0.29 9.85 10.71
N LEU A 219 0.03 11.09 11.13
CA LEU A 219 1.06 12.12 11.26
C LEU A 219 2.14 11.70 12.25
N ALA A 220 1.74 11.16 13.43
CA ALA A 220 2.68 10.67 14.44
C ALA A 220 3.59 9.56 13.86
N GLY A 221 3.01 8.58 13.13
CA GLY A 221 3.80 7.56 12.44
C GLY A 221 4.76 8.14 11.41
N THR A 222 4.32 9.12 10.63
CA THR A 222 5.15 9.83 9.64
C THR A 222 6.31 10.56 10.31
N ILE A 223 6.07 11.25 11.44
CA ILE A 223 7.12 11.93 12.18
C ILE A 223 8.12 10.92 12.77
N LEU A 224 7.65 9.84 13.38
CA LEU A 224 8.52 8.78 13.91
C LEU A 224 9.40 8.19 12.82
N MET A 225 8.88 7.98 11.62
CA MET A 225 9.63 7.42 10.50
C MET A 225 10.70 8.41 9.99
N ILE A 226 10.34 9.67 9.74
CA ILE A 226 11.26 10.67 9.17
C ILE A 226 12.32 11.10 10.18
N ALA A 227 11.96 11.28 11.45
CA ALA A 227 12.84 11.74 12.51
C ALA A 227 13.76 10.66 13.10
N ALA A 228 13.72 9.43 12.57
CA ALA A 228 14.57 8.34 13.07
C ALA A 228 16.06 8.71 12.99
N PRO A 229 16.83 8.62 14.08
CA PRO A 229 18.26 8.95 14.08
C PRO A 229 19.04 8.12 13.05
N GLY A 230 18.70 6.85 12.85
CA GLY A 230 19.34 5.97 11.88
C GLY A 230 19.28 6.48 10.44
N ASN A 231 18.26 7.25 10.04
CA ASN A 231 18.22 7.89 8.73
C ASN A 231 19.41 8.85 8.52
N PHE A 232 19.78 9.58 9.56
CA PHE A 232 20.89 10.53 9.51
C PHE A 232 22.26 9.82 9.58
N VAL A 233 22.37 8.76 10.40
CA VAL A 233 23.58 7.92 10.43
C VAL A 233 23.88 7.36 9.05
N ARG A 234 22.88 6.69 8.42
CA ARG A 234 23.02 6.12 7.09
C ARG A 234 23.32 7.16 6.01
N SER A 235 22.75 8.36 6.09
CA SER A 235 23.03 9.41 5.11
C SER A 235 24.47 9.93 5.22
N GLY A 236 25.07 9.95 6.40
CA GLY A 236 26.49 10.27 6.61
C GLY A 236 27.43 9.24 5.97
N GLU A 237 27.07 7.95 6.04
CA GLU A 237 27.86 6.87 5.43
C GLU A 237 27.82 6.91 3.88
N THR A 238 26.73 7.39 3.28
CA THR A 238 26.62 7.50 1.81
C THR A 238 27.35 8.68 1.20
N GLY A 239 27.99 9.53 2.02
CA GLY A 239 28.74 10.69 1.55
C GLY A 239 27.89 11.82 0.95
N GLU A 240 26.57 11.75 1.07
CA GLU A 240 25.63 12.80 0.59
C GLU A 240 25.91 14.17 1.24
N GLU A 241 26.53 14.19 2.40
CA GLU A 241 26.90 15.43 3.13
C GLU A 241 27.93 16.28 2.40
N ALA A 242 28.68 15.68 1.47
CA ALA A 242 29.66 16.40 0.65
C ALA A 242 29.02 17.42 -0.33
N TYR A 243 27.72 17.30 -0.58
CA TYR A 243 27.00 18.18 -1.50
C TYR A 243 26.20 19.25 -0.78
N SER A 244 26.09 20.44 -1.37
CA SER A 244 25.21 21.49 -0.85
C SER A 244 23.75 21.03 -0.81
N LEU A 245 22.93 21.57 0.09
CA LEU A 245 21.52 21.20 0.24
C LEU A 245 20.76 21.36 -1.09
N LEU A 246 20.98 22.45 -1.81
CA LEU A 246 20.33 22.72 -3.10
C LEU A 246 20.70 21.69 -4.15
N TRP A 247 21.96 21.25 -4.18
CA TRP A 247 22.40 20.22 -5.13
C TRP A 247 21.80 18.85 -4.80
N ARG A 248 21.71 18.48 -3.52
CA ARG A 248 21.02 17.26 -3.08
C ARG A 248 19.54 17.26 -3.46
N MET A 249 18.86 18.38 -3.23
CA MET A 249 17.45 18.55 -3.64
C MET A 249 17.29 18.40 -5.16
N TYR A 250 18.15 19.04 -5.94
CA TYR A 250 18.12 18.92 -7.40
C TYR A 250 18.30 17.46 -7.85
N LEU A 251 19.30 16.75 -7.33
CA LEU A 251 19.56 15.35 -7.68
C LEU A 251 18.37 14.44 -7.32
N ARG A 252 17.77 14.63 -6.15
CA ARG A 252 16.59 13.88 -5.73
C ARG A 252 15.38 14.19 -6.62
N CYS A 253 15.07 15.45 -6.87
CA CYS A 253 13.97 15.83 -7.79
C CYS A 253 14.22 15.28 -9.20
N TYR A 254 15.45 15.30 -9.70
CA TYR A 254 15.78 14.74 -11.01
C TYR A 254 15.58 13.21 -11.03
N ALA A 255 16.06 12.50 -10.01
CA ALA A 255 15.92 11.05 -9.90
C ALA A 255 14.43 10.63 -9.80
N GLU A 256 13.64 11.33 -8.99
CA GLU A 256 12.19 11.10 -8.88
C GLU A 256 11.46 11.40 -10.20
N ALA A 257 11.76 12.53 -10.85
CA ALA A 257 11.15 12.87 -12.13
C ALA A 257 11.49 11.83 -13.21
N LYS A 258 12.74 11.35 -13.25
CA LYS A 258 13.18 10.28 -14.14
C LYS A 258 12.43 8.99 -13.83
N GLY A 259 12.34 8.58 -12.56
CA GLY A 259 11.59 7.41 -12.13
C GLY A 259 10.10 7.48 -12.51
N VAL A 260 9.47 8.63 -12.33
CA VAL A 260 8.08 8.86 -12.78
C VAL A 260 7.93 8.67 -14.27
N MET A 261 8.84 9.24 -15.08
CA MET A 261 8.80 9.11 -16.53
C MET A 261 9.07 7.68 -17.02
N GLU A 262 10.02 6.98 -16.42
CA GLU A 262 10.39 5.62 -16.83
C GLU A 262 9.36 4.57 -16.39
N TYR A 263 8.84 4.68 -15.17
CA TYR A 263 8.06 3.62 -14.53
C TYR A 263 6.57 3.94 -14.40
N LEU A 264 6.19 5.19 -14.15
CA LEU A 264 4.79 5.56 -13.93
C LEU A 264 4.12 6.15 -15.17
N PHE A 265 4.87 6.49 -16.22
CA PHE A 265 4.30 7.10 -17.42
C PHE A 265 3.19 6.26 -18.08
N PRO A 266 3.29 4.92 -18.22
CA PRO A 266 2.18 4.11 -18.73
C PRO A 266 0.93 4.19 -17.86
N ALA A 267 1.08 4.21 -16.53
CA ALA A 267 -0.03 4.35 -15.60
C ALA A 267 -0.68 5.75 -15.68
N LEU A 268 0.11 6.80 -15.84
CA LEU A 268 -0.37 8.16 -16.06
C LEU A 268 -1.16 8.28 -17.37
N LEU A 269 -0.63 7.72 -18.47
CA LEU A 269 -1.34 7.69 -19.76
C LEU A 269 -2.69 6.97 -19.65
N LEU A 270 -2.72 5.80 -19.03
CA LEU A 270 -3.97 5.06 -18.80
C LEU A 270 -4.95 5.85 -17.93
N THR A 271 -4.45 6.54 -16.90
CA THR A 271 -5.29 7.38 -16.03
C THR A 271 -5.88 8.55 -16.81
N VAL A 272 -5.08 9.27 -17.60
CA VAL A 272 -5.55 10.37 -18.46
C VAL A 272 -6.56 9.88 -19.47
N PHE A 273 -6.28 8.76 -20.14
CA PHE A 273 -7.21 8.13 -21.09
C PHE A 273 -8.52 7.76 -20.41
N ALA A 274 -8.48 7.11 -19.25
CA ALA A 274 -9.68 6.76 -18.48
C ALA A 274 -10.49 8.00 -18.08
N LEU A 275 -9.85 9.10 -17.67
CA LEU A 275 -10.52 10.35 -17.33
C LEU A 275 -11.21 10.98 -18.54
N ILE A 276 -10.58 10.94 -19.72
CA ILE A 276 -11.17 11.47 -20.98
C ILE A 276 -12.39 10.63 -21.34
N VAL A 277 -12.28 9.30 -21.31
CA VAL A 277 -13.39 8.38 -21.63
C VAL A 277 -14.54 8.56 -20.62
N CYS A 278 -14.25 8.63 -19.31
CA CYS A 278 -15.27 8.85 -18.29
C CYS A 278 -15.98 10.20 -18.44
N LYS A 279 -15.24 11.28 -18.79
CA LYS A 279 -15.88 12.57 -19.11
C LYS A 279 -16.80 12.50 -20.32
N GLY A 280 -16.36 11.82 -21.37
CA GLY A 280 -17.19 11.59 -22.56
C GLY A 280 -18.47 10.81 -22.23
N CYS A 281 -18.37 9.76 -21.41
CA CYS A 281 -19.54 8.99 -20.97
C CYS A 281 -20.49 9.80 -20.06
N LEU A 282 -19.97 10.66 -19.17
CA LEU A 282 -20.79 11.50 -18.29
C LEU A 282 -21.53 12.59 -19.07
N LEU A 283 -20.89 13.21 -20.08
CA LEU A 283 -21.55 14.16 -20.97
C LEU A 283 -22.68 13.50 -21.77
N TYR A 284 -22.43 12.31 -22.30
CA TYR A 284 -23.44 11.56 -23.07
C TYR A 284 -24.64 11.15 -22.20
N THR A 285 -24.45 10.77 -20.94
CA THR A 285 -25.55 10.42 -20.02
C THR A 285 -26.31 11.66 -19.53
N SER A 286 -25.67 12.81 -19.42
CA SER A 286 -26.31 14.09 -19.12
C SER A 286 -27.24 14.54 -20.27
N ASP A 287 -26.73 14.52 -21.51
CA ASP A 287 -27.51 14.87 -22.69
C ASP A 287 -28.72 13.92 -22.89
N ALA A 288 -28.54 12.63 -22.65
CA ALA A 288 -29.62 11.64 -22.73
C ALA A 288 -30.67 11.80 -21.59
N ALA A 289 -30.30 12.35 -20.45
CA ALA A 289 -31.23 12.65 -19.38
C ALA A 289 -32.04 13.93 -19.66
N ASP A 290 -31.43 14.93 -20.27
CA ASP A 290 -32.08 16.17 -20.67
C ASP A 290 -33.09 15.94 -21.82
N ASP A 291 -32.80 15.02 -22.75
CA ASP A 291 -33.74 14.59 -23.80
C ASP A 291 -34.96 13.79 -23.26
N LEU A 292 -34.84 13.18 -22.05
CA LEU A 292 -35.94 12.47 -21.40
C LEU A 292 -36.85 13.37 -20.54
N ILE A 293 -36.39 14.58 -20.18
CA ILE A 293 -37.14 15.57 -19.37
C ILE A 293 -37.78 16.66 -20.24
N GLY A 294 -37.48 16.67 -21.54
CA GLY A 294 -37.92 17.67 -22.52
C GLY A 294 -39.28 17.33 -23.20
N VAL A 295 -40.32 16.92 -22.37
CA VAL A 295 -41.72 16.91 -22.81
C VAL A 295 -42.57 17.64 -21.80
#